data_e63d5719d6d4f858231ff2dfbf314f30
#
_entry.id   e63d5719d6d4f858231ff2dfbf314f30
#
_cell.length_a   1.000
_cell.length_b   1.000
_cell.length_c   1.000
_cell.angle_alpha   90.00
_cell.angle_beta   90.00
_cell.angle_gamma   90.00
#
_symmetry.space_group_name_H-M   'P 1'
#
loop_
_entity.id
_entity.type
_entity.pdbx_description
1 polymer ?
#
loop_
_entity_poly.entity_id
_entity_poly.type
_entity_poly.pdbx_seq_one_letter_code
_entity_poly.pdbx_strand_id
1 'polypeptide(L)'
;RNNNIKHGAEVLDGILLYPGEQYSLNEHLAPWTAENGWYPAGTYVDGGVADSYGGGICQVSSTLYNALLEAEIKVVERYTHSMSVAYVPLAADAALAGDYKDLVFENNTDAPIYIQSVYNAGGTLTFKVYGHDTRDSSRSVKYVSETVKEIPIGTKVTKDSSKPTSYESVTE
;
A
#
# COMPACT_ATOMS: atom_id res chain seq x y z
N ARG A 1 3.50 0.97 -14.47
CA ARG A 1 3.28 1.31 -13.06
C ARG A 1 2.29 2.48 -12.90
N ASN A 2 2.53 3.62 -13.54
CA ASN A 2 1.64 4.79 -13.41
C ASN A 2 0.21 4.49 -13.87
N ASN A 3 0.01 3.70 -14.93
CA ASN A 3 -1.31 3.27 -15.38
C ASN A 3 -2.04 2.45 -14.29
N ASN A 4 -1.32 1.57 -13.59
CA ASN A 4 -1.88 0.79 -12.48
C ASN A 4 -2.24 1.67 -11.28
N ILE A 5 -1.40 2.65 -10.95
CA ILE A 5 -1.70 3.61 -9.87
C ILE A 5 -2.95 4.42 -10.22
N LYS A 6 -3.05 4.91 -11.46
CA LYS A 6 -4.23 5.63 -11.95
C LYS A 6 -5.48 4.74 -11.88
N HIS A 7 -5.39 3.50 -12.40
CA HIS A 7 -6.50 2.56 -12.41
C HIS A 7 -6.95 2.21 -10.98
N GLY A 8 -6.03 1.88 -10.07
CA GLY A 8 -6.36 1.65 -8.66
C GLY A 8 -6.98 2.87 -7.98
N ALA A 9 -6.51 4.07 -8.32
CA ALA A 9 -7.11 5.31 -7.87
C ALA A 9 -8.56 5.47 -8.36
N GLU A 10 -8.83 5.17 -9.62
CA GLU A 10 -10.17 5.24 -10.22
C GLU A 10 -11.14 4.23 -9.59
N VAL A 11 -10.67 3.02 -9.30
CA VAL A 11 -11.50 1.99 -8.63
C VAL A 11 -11.85 2.38 -7.19
N LEU A 12 -10.92 3.04 -6.49
CA LEU A 12 -11.10 3.45 -5.09
C LEU A 12 -11.69 4.86 -4.94
N ASP A 13 -12.06 5.52 -6.05
CA ASP A 13 -12.72 6.82 -5.99
C ASP A 13 -14.21 6.66 -5.67
N GLY A 14 -14.71 7.46 -4.76
CA GLY A 14 -16.13 7.49 -4.44
C GLY A 14 -16.58 6.45 -3.41
N ILE A 15 -15.67 5.87 -2.63
CA ILE A 15 -16.03 4.96 -1.54
C ILE A 15 -16.90 5.70 -0.53
N LEU A 16 -18.10 5.18 -0.28
CA LEU A 16 -19.03 5.66 0.75
C LEU A 16 -19.28 4.52 1.74
N LEU A 17 -18.95 4.75 3.00
CA LEU A 17 -19.18 3.78 4.09
C LEU A 17 -20.05 4.38 5.18
N TYR A 18 -21.09 3.65 5.56
CA TYR A 18 -21.90 3.96 6.73
C TYR A 18 -21.23 3.46 8.02
N PRO A 19 -21.63 3.97 9.20
CA PRO A 19 -21.07 3.55 10.47
C PRO A 19 -21.05 2.02 10.64
N GLY A 20 -19.88 1.46 11.00
CA GLY A 20 -19.67 0.03 11.19
C GLY A 20 -19.39 -0.77 9.91
N GLU A 21 -19.52 -0.18 8.73
CA GLU A 21 -19.18 -0.86 7.48
C GLU A 21 -17.67 -0.97 7.29
N GLN A 22 -17.26 -2.10 6.71
CA GLN A 22 -15.86 -2.39 6.37
C GLN A 22 -15.64 -2.37 4.86
N TYR A 23 -14.41 -2.09 4.47
CA TYR A 23 -13.98 -2.10 3.08
C TYR A 23 -12.65 -2.84 2.96
N SER A 24 -12.62 -3.86 2.10
CA SER A 24 -11.43 -4.62 1.71
C SER A 24 -10.91 -4.12 0.36
N LEU A 25 -9.63 -3.80 0.27
CA LEU A 25 -9.05 -3.40 -1.00
C LEU A 25 -8.98 -4.58 -1.98
N ASN A 26 -8.63 -5.77 -1.49
CA ASN A 26 -8.53 -6.95 -2.36
C ASN A 26 -9.86 -7.32 -2.99
N GLU A 27 -10.97 -7.22 -2.27
CA GLU A 27 -12.31 -7.49 -2.81
C GLU A 27 -12.67 -6.60 -3.99
N HIS A 28 -12.12 -5.38 -4.05
CA HIS A 28 -12.45 -4.40 -5.09
C HIS A 28 -11.39 -4.28 -6.18
N LEU A 29 -10.13 -4.56 -5.88
CA LEU A 29 -9.00 -4.38 -6.79
C LEU A 29 -8.56 -5.68 -7.47
N ALA A 30 -8.74 -6.83 -6.83
CA ALA A 30 -8.39 -8.13 -7.40
C ALA A 30 -9.51 -8.69 -8.30
N PRO A 31 -9.20 -9.67 -9.19
CA PRO A 31 -7.85 -10.14 -9.52
C PRO A 31 -7.08 -9.15 -10.41
N TRP A 32 -5.78 -9.09 -10.22
CA TRP A 32 -4.91 -8.21 -10.99
C TRP A 32 -4.53 -8.85 -12.32
N THR A 33 -5.39 -8.69 -13.30
CA THR A 33 -5.23 -9.28 -14.64
C THR A 33 -5.40 -8.23 -15.74
N ALA A 34 -4.99 -8.56 -16.96
CA ALA A 34 -5.17 -7.67 -18.10
C ALA A 34 -6.64 -7.37 -18.40
N GLU A 35 -7.50 -8.37 -18.21
CA GLU A 35 -8.95 -8.26 -18.44
C GLU A 35 -9.59 -7.25 -17.49
N ASN A 36 -9.03 -7.10 -16.28
CA ASN A 36 -9.47 -6.14 -15.28
C ASN A 36 -8.75 -4.78 -15.37
N GLY A 37 -8.05 -4.51 -16.47
CA GLY A 37 -7.41 -3.21 -16.72
C GLY A 37 -6.04 -3.03 -16.09
N TRP A 38 -5.42 -4.11 -15.56
CA TRP A 38 -4.09 -4.03 -14.99
C TRP A 38 -3.00 -4.27 -16.04
N TYR A 39 -1.85 -3.66 -15.84
CA TYR A 39 -0.68 -3.75 -16.72
C TYR A 39 0.48 -4.44 -16.00
N PRO A 40 1.36 -5.17 -16.74
CA PRO A 40 2.63 -5.62 -16.18
C PRO A 40 3.49 -4.43 -15.76
N ALA A 41 4.08 -4.52 -14.59
CA ALA A 41 5.03 -3.54 -14.07
C ALA A 41 5.86 -4.17 -12.94
N GLY A 42 7.03 -3.59 -12.67
CA GLY A 42 7.93 -4.09 -11.64
C GLY A 42 7.28 -4.22 -10.28
N THR A 43 7.36 -5.41 -9.73
CA THR A 43 6.85 -5.82 -8.42
C THR A 43 7.94 -6.55 -7.67
N TYR A 44 7.97 -6.44 -6.36
CA TYR A 44 8.90 -7.22 -5.52
C TYR A 44 8.44 -8.68 -5.43
N VAL A 45 9.28 -9.60 -5.89
CA VAL A 45 9.04 -11.05 -5.86
C VAL A 45 10.33 -11.75 -5.39
N ASP A 46 10.25 -12.54 -4.34
CA ASP A 46 11.35 -13.37 -3.81
C ASP A 46 12.69 -12.62 -3.61
N GLY A 47 12.62 -11.39 -3.15
CA GLY A 47 13.82 -10.55 -2.92
C GLY A 47 14.41 -9.89 -4.16
N GLY A 48 13.71 -9.98 -5.31
CA GLY A 48 14.06 -9.33 -6.57
C GLY A 48 12.92 -8.46 -7.10
N VAL A 49 13.10 -7.96 -8.32
CA VAL A 49 12.06 -7.24 -9.06
C VAL A 49 11.71 -8.03 -10.31
N ALA A 50 10.45 -8.36 -10.48
CA ALA A 50 9.90 -8.99 -11.67
C ALA A 50 8.67 -8.25 -12.16
N ASP A 51 8.40 -8.29 -13.46
CA ASP A 51 7.17 -7.72 -14.00
C ASP A 51 5.99 -8.64 -13.67
N SER A 52 5.00 -8.10 -12.99
CA SER A 52 3.72 -8.75 -12.76
C SER A 52 2.56 -7.76 -12.91
N TYR A 53 1.35 -8.27 -13.13
CA TYR A 53 0.16 -7.42 -13.18
C TYR A 53 -0.09 -6.76 -11.81
N GLY A 54 -0.54 -5.50 -11.82
CA GLY A 54 -0.79 -4.75 -10.60
C GLY A 54 0.43 -4.07 -9.98
N GLY A 55 1.62 -4.12 -10.62
CA GLY A 55 2.80 -3.40 -10.13
C GLY A 55 2.53 -1.93 -9.89
N GLY A 56 2.67 -1.47 -8.64
CA GLY A 56 2.33 -0.12 -8.16
C GLY A 56 1.10 -0.05 -7.26
N ILE A 57 0.33 -1.15 -7.13
CA ILE A 57 -0.89 -1.16 -6.32
C ILE A 57 -0.62 -0.95 -4.82
N CYS A 58 0.50 -1.46 -4.31
CA CYS A 58 0.91 -1.21 -2.93
C CYS A 58 1.22 0.26 -2.63
N GLN A 59 1.55 1.05 -3.65
CA GLN A 59 1.66 2.51 -3.49
C GLN A 59 0.27 3.14 -3.33
N VAL A 60 -0.75 2.63 -4.02
CA VAL A 60 -2.13 3.07 -3.87
C VAL A 60 -2.65 2.75 -2.47
N SER A 61 -2.51 1.51 -2.01
CA SER A 61 -2.93 1.08 -0.68
C SER A 61 -2.19 1.83 0.43
N SER A 62 -0.87 2.04 0.30
CA SER A 62 -0.10 2.80 1.29
C SER A 62 -0.51 4.27 1.36
N THR A 63 -0.84 4.88 0.21
CA THR A 63 -1.32 6.27 0.18
C THR A 63 -2.68 6.39 0.88
N LEU A 64 -3.60 5.45 0.61
CA LEU A 64 -4.90 5.41 1.29
C LEU A 64 -4.72 5.13 2.79
N TYR A 65 -3.87 4.16 3.16
CA TYR A 65 -3.59 3.85 4.57
C TYR A 65 -3.18 5.08 5.38
N ASN A 66 -2.28 5.92 4.83
CA ASN A 66 -1.88 7.14 5.53
C ASN A 66 -3.04 8.15 5.65
N ALA A 67 -3.89 8.28 4.64
CA ALA A 67 -5.08 9.13 4.73
C ALA A 67 -6.08 8.63 5.79
N LEU A 68 -6.25 7.29 5.91
CA LEU A 68 -7.07 6.69 6.96
C LEU A 68 -6.51 6.94 8.35
N LEU A 69 -5.18 6.85 8.53
CA LEU A 69 -4.53 7.15 9.80
C LEU A 69 -4.75 8.62 10.21
N GLU A 70 -4.56 9.57 9.28
CA GLU A 70 -4.78 10.99 9.54
C GLU A 70 -6.24 11.30 9.89
N ALA A 71 -7.17 10.57 9.27
CA ALA A 71 -8.61 10.67 9.58
C ALA A 71 -9.01 9.89 10.85
N GLU A 72 -8.10 9.13 11.47
CA GLU A 72 -8.34 8.25 12.63
C GLU A 72 -9.41 7.17 12.34
N ILE A 73 -9.49 6.72 11.10
CA ILE A 73 -10.37 5.61 10.70
C ILE A 73 -9.74 4.29 11.15
N LYS A 74 -10.57 3.40 11.67
CA LYS A 74 -10.13 2.11 12.20
C LYS A 74 -9.59 1.23 11.09
N VAL A 75 -8.31 0.86 11.19
CA VAL A 75 -7.70 -0.15 10.34
C VAL A 75 -7.91 -1.52 10.99
N VAL A 76 -8.58 -2.42 10.27
CA VAL A 76 -8.92 -3.78 10.72
C VAL A 76 -7.81 -4.75 10.36
N GLU A 77 -7.27 -4.62 9.14
CA GLU A 77 -6.21 -5.48 8.63
C GLU A 77 -5.21 -4.65 7.82
N ARG A 78 -3.92 -4.89 8.03
CA ARG A 78 -2.84 -4.26 7.30
C ARG A 78 -1.56 -5.09 7.43
N TYR A 79 -0.83 -5.21 6.34
CA TYR A 79 0.47 -5.88 6.28
C TYR A 79 1.57 -4.94 5.84
N THR A 80 2.80 -5.19 6.34
CA THR A 80 4.00 -4.52 5.85
C THR A 80 4.59 -5.26 4.67
N HIS A 81 5.41 -4.56 3.87
CA HIS A 81 6.28 -5.21 2.91
C HIS A 81 7.39 -6.00 3.63
N SER A 82 7.90 -7.02 2.96
CA SER A 82 9.08 -7.78 3.42
C SER A 82 10.39 -6.99 3.28
N MET A 83 10.39 -5.95 2.45
CA MET A 83 11.51 -5.02 2.23
C MET A 83 11.01 -3.59 2.39
N SER A 84 11.89 -2.67 2.77
CA SER A 84 11.55 -1.26 2.87
C SER A 84 11.20 -0.69 1.49
N VAL A 85 10.16 0.14 1.45
CA VAL A 85 9.73 0.87 0.26
C VAL A 85 10.11 2.34 0.39
N ALA A 86 10.46 2.98 -0.74
CA ALA A 86 11.00 4.33 -0.73
C ALA A 86 9.92 5.44 -0.83
N TYR A 87 8.65 5.08 -1.05
CA TYR A 87 7.58 6.05 -1.32
C TYR A 87 6.77 6.48 -0.08
N VAL A 88 7.02 5.85 1.08
CA VAL A 88 6.46 6.23 2.39
C VAL A 88 7.53 6.06 3.48
N PRO A 89 7.41 6.72 4.64
CA PRO A 89 8.24 6.45 5.80
C PRO A 89 8.15 4.98 6.25
N LEU A 90 9.16 4.51 6.99
CA LEU A 90 9.14 3.16 7.58
C LEU A 90 7.88 2.98 8.44
N ALA A 91 7.29 1.81 8.37
CA ALA A 91 6.02 1.43 9.03
C ALA A 91 4.77 2.19 8.56
N ALA A 92 4.86 3.07 7.55
CA ALA A 92 3.72 3.78 6.96
C ALA A 92 3.22 3.12 5.66
N ASP A 93 3.70 1.93 5.34
CA ASP A 93 3.32 1.16 4.16
C ASP A 93 2.12 0.22 4.43
N ALA A 94 1.40 -0.12 3.39
CA ALA A 94 0.38 -1.16 3.39
C ALA A 94 0.57 -2.05 2.15
N ALA A 95 1.02 -3.29 2.37
CA ALA A 95 1.27 -4.25 1.30
C ALA A 95 -0.01 -5.01 0.94
N LEU A 96 -0.24 -5.16 -0.36
CA LEU A 96 -1.25 -6.06 -0.92
C LEU A 96 -0.53 -7.22 -1.62
N ALA A 97 -0.98 -8.46 -1.39
CA ALA A 97 -0.42 -9.63 -2.07
C ALA A 97 -1.42 -10.78 -2.11
N GLY A 98 -1.83 -11.17 -3.31
CA GLY A 98 -2.75 -12.30 -3.52
C GLY A 98 -4.01 -12.17 -2.65
N ASP A 99 -4.34 -13.28 -1.99
CA ASP A 99 -5.47 -13.42 -1.07
C ASP A 99 -5.05 -13.40 0.42
N TYR A 100 -3.75 -13.14 0.70
CA TYR A 100 -3.18 -13.26 2.05
C TYR A 100 -2.64 -11.97 2.65
N LYS A 101 -2.57 -10.87 1.90
CA LYS A 101 -2.27 -9.52 2.41
C LYS A 101 -3.28 -8.54 1.88
N ASP A 102 -4.02 -7.94 2.78
CA ASP A 102 -5.03 -6.93 2.46
C ASP A 102 -4.85 -5.66 3.29
N LEU A 103 -5.54 -4.62 2.89
CA LEU A 103 -5.84 -3.46 3.71
C LEU A 103 -7.36 -3.41 3.88
N VAL A 104 -7.80 -3.71 5.11
CA VAL A 104 -9.21 -3.62 5.49
C VAL A 104 -9.38 -2.52 6.52
N PHE A 105 -10.37 -1.68 6.33
CA PHE A 105 -10.71 -0.60 7.26
C PHE A 105 -12.21 -0.53 7.51
N GLU A 106 -12.59 0.08 8.62
CA GLU A 106 -13.96 0.18 9.10
C GLU A 106 -14.29 1.64 9.42
N ASN A 107 -15.44 2.10 8.99
CA ASN A 107 -15.95 3.38 9.47
C ASN A 107 -16.37 3.26 10.94
N ASN A 108 -15.47 3.65 11.83
CA ASN A 108 -15.69 3.67 13.29
C ASN A 108 -16.30 4.98 13.81
N THR A 109 -16.77 5.85 12.90
CA THR A 109 -17.45 7.11 13.26
C THR A 109 -18.96 6.91 13.37
N ASP A 110 -19.66 7.93 13.82
CA ASP A 110 -21.13 7.95 13.98
C ASP A 110 -21.89 8.46 12.73
N ALA A 111 -21.16 8.82 11.67
CA ALA A 111 -21.71 9.34 10.42
C ALA A 111 -21.07 8.67 9.20
N PRO A 112 -21.69 8.73 8.02
CA PRO A 112 -21.06 8.24 6.80
C PRO A 112 -19.75 8.96 6.49
N ILE A 113 -18.77 8.20 5.98
CA ILE A 113 -17.53 8.75 5.43
C ILE A 113 -17.51 8.56 3.91
N TYR A 114 -16.91 9.53 3.23
CA TYR A 114 -16.69 9.48 1.78
C TYR A 114 -15.21 9.62 1.50
N ILE A 115 -14.66 8.73 0.66
CA ILE A 115 -13.26 8.74 0.26
C ILE A 115 -13.16 9.15 -1.20
N GLN A 116 -12.44 10.22 -1.47
CA GLN A 116 -12.13 10.71 -2.80
C GLN A 116 -10.68 10.38 -3.15
N SER A 117 -10.50 9.83 -4.33
CA SER A 117 -9.18 9.63 -4.94
C SER A 117 -8.95 10.67 -6.04
N VAL A 118 -7.78 11.26 -6.05
CA VAL A 118 -7.37 12.21 -7.10
C VAL A 118 -6.00 11.82 -7.65
N TYR A 119 -5.97 11.41 -8.90
CA TYR A 119 -4.72 11.17 -9.63
C TYR A 119 -4.54 12.27 -10.68
N ASN A 120 -3.46 13.05 -10.58
CA ASN A 120 -3.21 14.17 -11.49
C ASN A 120 -2.22 13.80 -12.62
N ALA A 121 -2.18 14.63 -13.66
CA ALA A 121 -1.32 14.42 -14.82
C ALA A 121 0.19 14.41 -14.50
N GLY A 122 0.59 14.97 -13.35
CA GLY A 122 1.97 14.92 -12.85
C GLY A 122 2.35 13.61 -12.15
N GLY A 123 1.42 12.62 -12.08
CA GLY A 123 1.64 11.32 -11.47
C GLY A 123 1.50 11.32 -9.94
N THR A 124 0.89 12.35 -9.35
CA THR A 124 0.61 12.40 -7.91
C THR A 124 -0.75 11.81 -7.61
N LEU A 125 -0.80 10.91 -6.63
CA LEU A 125 -2.02 10.34 -6.06
C LEU A 125 -2.29 10.97 -4.70
N THR A 126 -3.54 11.39 -4.49
CA THR A 126 -4.02 11.94 -3.22
C THR A 126 -5.33 11.26 -2.84
N PHE A 127 -5.46 10.82 -1.61
CA PHE A 127 -6.75 10.45 -1.02
C PHE A 127 -7.21 11.54 -0.06
N LYS A 128 -8.53 11.79 -0.05
CA LYS A 128 -9.20 12.69 0.87
C LYS A 128 -10.33 11.94 1.53
N VAL A 129 -10.38 12.01 2.85
CA VAL A 129 -11.45 11.43 3.64
C VAL A 129 -12.35 12.55 4.13
N TYR A 130 -13.63 12.46 3.79
CA TYR A 130 -14.67 13.40 4.20
C TYR A 130 -15.64 12.70 5.15
N GLY A 131 -16.10 13.40 6.18
CA GLY A 131 -17.03 12.88 7.14
C GLY A 131 -17.48 13.97 8.11
N HIS A 132 -18.25 13.60 9.11
CA HIS A 132 -18.62 14.47 10.22
C HIS A 132 -17.51 14.42 11.29
N ASP A 133 -16.67 15.44 11.34
CA ASP A 133 -15.60 15.53 12.33
C ASP A 133 -16.13 16.05 13.67
N THR A 134 -16.23 15.17 14.64
CA THR A 134 -16.67 15.48 16.02
C THR A 134 -15.50 15.73 16.98
N ARG A 135 -14.26 15.68 16.49
CA ARG A 135 -13.05 15.89 17.29
C ARG A 135 -12.92 17.38 17.68
N ASP A 136 -12.27 17.61 18.80
CA ASP A 136 -11.92 18.97 19.22
C ASP A 136 -11.06 19.65 18.14
N SER A 137 -11.43 20.88 17.76
CA SER A 137 -10.74 21.62 16.69
C SER A 137 -9.28 21.98 17.02
N SER A 138 -8.89 21.92 18.29
CA SER A 138 -7.50 22.08 18.74
C SER A 138 -6.68 20.80 18.67
N ARG A 139 -7.31 19.65 18.45
CA ARG A 139 -6.64 18.34 18.36
C ARG A 139 -5.77 18.28 17.12
N SER A 140 -4.52 17.92 17.29
CA SER A 140 -3.59 17.64 16.23
C SER A 140 -2.98 16.25 16.44
N VAL A 141 -2.99 15.42 15.41
CA VAL A 141 -2.43 14.07 15.44
C VAL A 141 -1.29 14.00 14.44
N LYS A 142 -0.18 13.39 14.84
CA LYS A 142 0.96 13.13 13.97
C LYS A 142 1.43 11.71 14.20
N TYR A 143 1.52 10.94 13.13
CA TYR A 143 2.16 9.63 13.14
C TYR A 143 3.66 9.78 12.87
N VAL A 144 4.48 9.18 13.71
CA VAL A 144 5.93 9.26 13.63
C VAL A 144 6.50 7.85 13.58
N SER A 145 7.38 7.59 12.61
CA SER A 145 8.16 6.34 12.58
C SER A 145 9.36 6.45 13.51
N GLU A 146 9.53 5.45 14.37
CA GLU A 146 10.67 5.33 15.27
C GLU A 146 11.35 3.97 15.09
N THR A 147 12.67 3.97 14.89
CA THR A 147 13.45 2.74 14.82
C THR A 147 13.70 2.19 16.22
N VAL A 148 12.98 1.14 16.58
CA VAL A 148 13.11 0.49 17.90
C VAL A 148 14.25 -0.51 17.96
N LYS A 149 14.66 -1.07 16.80
CA LYS A 149 15.74 -2.05 16.70
C LYS A 149 16.22 -2.17 15.24
N GLU A 150 17.53 -2.23 15.08
CA GLU A 150 18.18 -2.62 13.83
C GLU A 150 18.70 -4.05 13.96
N ILE A 151 18.38 -4.88 12.97
CA ILE A 151 18.88 -6.25 12.88
C ILE A 151 19.84 -6.28 11.68
N PRO A 152 21.14 -6.51 11.89
CA PRO A 152 22.10 -6.59 10.78
C PRO A 152 21.69 -7.68 9.79
N ILE A 153 21.78 -7.38 8.50
CA ILE A 153 21.53 -8.36 7.43
C ILE A 153 22.65 -9.41 7.50
N GLY A 154 22.27 -10.67 7.64
CA GLY A 154 23.20 -11.79 7.55
C GLY A 154 23.59 -12.06 6.10
N THR A 155 24.82 -12.48 5.87
CA THR A 155 25.27 -12.88 4.54
C THR A 155 24.82 -14.32 4.26
N LYS A 156 24.05 -14.54 3.20
CA LYS A 156 23.73 -15.87 2.66
C LYS A 156 24.58 -16.10 1.41
N VAL A 157 25.49 -17.06 1.48
CA VAL A 157 26.27 -17.46 0.30
C VAL A 157 25.54 -18.56 -0.44
N THR A 158 25.14 -18.28 -1.69
CA THR A 158 24.58 -19.28 -2.60
C THR A 158 25.63 -19.60 -3.66
N LYS A 159 25.98 -20.89 -3.76
CA LYS A 159 26.93 -21.37 -4.79
C LYS A 159 26.19 -21.61 -6.09
N ASP A 160 26.62 -20.94 -7.15
CA ASP A 160 26.15 -21.17 -8.51
C ASP A 160 27.22 -21.92 -9.30
N SER A 161 26.99 -23.23 -9.54
CA SER A 161 27.92 -24.08 -10.27
C SER A 161 28.04 -23.75 -11.76
N SER A 162 27.17 -22.89 -12.30
CA SER A 162 27.22 -22.42 -13.69
C SER A 162 28.17 -21.26 -13.90
N LYS A 163 28.73 -20.68 -12.82
CA LYS A 163 29.62 -19.52 -12.85
C LYS A 163 31.06 -19.90 -12.50
N PRO A 164 32.06 -19.16 -12.99
CA PRO A 164 33.46 -19.32 -12.56
C PRO A 164 33.61 -19.15 -11.06
N THR A 165 34.59 -19.84 -10.45
CA THR A 165 34.87 -19.73 -9.01
C THR A 165 35.29 -18.35 -8.54
N SER A 166 35.67 -17.47 -9.45
CA SER A 166 35.99 -16.05 -9.21
C SER A 166 34.79 -15.11 -9.32
N TYR A 167 33.59 -15.65 -9.65
CA TYR A 167 32.39 -14.83 -9.78
C TYR A 167 31.77 -14.58 -8.41
N GLU A 168 31.63 -13.35 -8.04
CA GLU A 168 30.86 -12.89 -6.87
C GLU A 168 29.88 -11.80 -7.32
N SER A 169 28.65 -11.90 -6.89
CA SER A 169 27.65 -10.84 -7.01
C SER A 169 26.94 -10.69 -5.69
N VAL A 170 26.72 -9.47 -5.27
CA VAL A 170 25.91 -9.13 -4.09
C VAL A 170 24.55 -8.67 -4.59
N THR A 171 23.51 -9.30 -4.10
CA THR A 171 22.12 -8.84 -4.25
C THR A 171 21.67 -8.29 -2.90
N GLU A 172 21.33 -7.00 -2.88
CA GLU A 172 20.77 -6.31 -1.73
C GLU A 172 19.25 -6.53 -1.65
#